data_421eb75896cdf3db333ba470af59b9de
#
_entry.id   421eb75896cdf3db333ba470af59b9de
#
_cell.length_a   1.000
_cell.length_b   1.000
_cell.length_c   1.000
_cell.angle_alpha   90.00
_cell.angle_beta   90.00
_cell.angle_gamma   90.00
#
_symmetry.space_group_name_H-M   'P 1'
#
loop_
_entity.id
_entity.type
_entity.pdbx_description
1 polymer ?
#
loop_
_entity_poly.entity_id
_entity_poly.type
_entity_poly.pdbx_seq_one_letter_code
_entity_poly.pdbx_strand_id
1 'polypeptide(L)'
;MQLQTRLRFLIYFGSVIFIGSFGFYSLGKDWSVLESVYMTIITLSTVGFGETQPLTDAGKIWAIVVILFGVTGVAYLFSEYSKELFRLDLYRRNKMLKSIKRLHDHYIICGYGRMGAVIAKEMHEKKQHFVVIDFNPEKIRKIEECGFLYVEGDATLEETLIEAGVEKAKGIVVVLNTDQDNLFVSMSIRTLNSDAFLVSRCSVNDTSSKLRRAGVDKIVNPYVTGGHKMSELLLSPQLEDSVTITTPQQTSIDYGIDEIQMSELDQFDGMMVKDCRLREDYELLIIGIIDAKGDVKVNPSSDQVLHRDQTIMVIGKKENLDRLKELMN
;
A
#
# COMPACT_ATOMS: atom_id res chain seq x y z
N MET A 1 24.19 20.12 -11.37
CA MET A 1 23.28 21.26 -11.54
C MET A 1 22.96 21.96 -10.23
N GLN A 2 22.62 21.28 -9.15
CA GLN A 2 22.36 21.89 -7.83
C GLN A 2 23.51 22.72 -7.26
N LEU A 3 24.76 22.32 -7.46
CA LEU A 3 25.94 23.04 -6.96
C LEU A 3 26.10 24.43 -7.62
N GLN A 4 25.83 24.51 -8.91
CA GLN A 4 25.95 25.78 -9.66
C GLN A 4 24.86 26.79 -9.27
N THR A 5 23.63 26.33 -9.02
CA THR A 5 22.52 27.20 -8.59
C THR A 5 22.76 27.71 -7.17
N ARG A 6 23.23 26.86 -6.26
CA ARG A 6 23.62 27.26 -4.90
C ARG A 6 24.77 28.25 -4.90
N LEU A 7 25.79 28.02 -5.73
CA LEU A 7 26.92 28.93 -5.86
C LEU A 7 26.51 30.30 -6.40
N ARG A 8 25.63 30.35 -7.40
CA ARG A 8 25.06 31.60 -7.93
C ARG A 8 24.27 32.36 -6.87
N PHE A 9 23.49 31.65 -6.05
CA PHE A 9 22.77 32.24 -4.92
C PHE A 9 23.73 32.90 -3.92
N LEU A 10 24.78 32.19 -3.49
CA LEU A 10 25.77 32.70 -2.53
C LEU A 10 26.52 33.91 -3.11
N ILE A 11 26.92 33.86 -4.37
CA ILE A 11 27.61 34.95 -5.05
C ILE A 11 26.70 36.18 -5.14
N TYR A 12 25.45 36.00 -5.59
CA TYR A 12 24.51 37.10 -5.69
C TYR A 12 24.23 37.74 -4.32
N PHE A 13 23.91 36.92 -3.32
CA PHE A 13 23.61 37.41 -1.98
C PHE A 13 24.79 38.11 -1.33
N GLY A 14 25.98 37.53 -1.47
CA GLY A 14 27.22 38.15 -1.04
C GLY A 14 27.52 39.49 -1.76
N SER A 15 27.30 39.57 -3.07
CA SER A 15 27.48 40.80 -3.83
C SER A 15 26.49 41.90 -3.44
N VAL A 16 25.23 41.56 -3.22
CA VAL A 16 24.19 42.51 -2.78
C VAL A 16 24.51 43.04 -1.38
N ILE A 17 24.93 42.15 -0.44
CA ILE A 17 25.38 42.61 0.89
C ILE A 17 26.60 43.53 0.77
N PHE A 18 27.61 43.15 -0.01
CA PHE A 18 28.83 43.94 -0.17
C PHE A 18 28.54 45.31 -0.78
N ILE A 19 27.83 45.38 -1.90
CA ILE A 19 27.48 46.61 -2.62
C ILE A 19 26.54 47.48 -1.74
N GLY A 20 25.52 46.88 -1.12
CA GLY A 20 24.60 47.58 -0.24
C GLY A 20 25.30 48.22 0.94
N SER A 21 26.16 47.45 1.60
CA SER A 21 26.94 47.93 2.76
C SER A 21 27.95 49.01 2.36
N PHE A 22 28.61 48.87 1.21
CA PHE A 22 29.53 49.85 0.68
C PHE A 22 28.82 51.20 0.40
N GLY A 23 27.64 51.18 -0.16
CA GLY A 23 26.85 52.36 -0.41
C GLY A 23 26.40 53.07 0.87
N PHE A 24 25.94 52.34 1.88
CA PHE A 24 25.60 52.93 3.17
C PHE A 24 26.82 53.51 3.88
N TYR A 25 27.96 52.83 3.83
CA TYR A 25 29.22 53.34 4.37
C TYR A 25 29.68 54.63 3.68
N SER A 26 29.57 54.69 2.33
CA SER A 26 30.08 55.84 1.54
C SER A 26 29.16 57.05 1.58
N LEU A 27 27.83 56.83 1.70
CA LEU A 27 26.82 57.90 1.65
C LEU A 27 26.29 58.29 3.04
N GLY A 28 26.57 57.48 4.04
CA GLY A 28 26.24 57.74 5.45
C GLY A 28 27.25 58.69 6.09
N LYS A 29 26.76 59.57 6.98
CA LYS A 29 27.59 60.46 7.75
C LYS A 29 28.01 59.74 9.05
N ASP A 30 29.28 59.44 9.24
CA ASP A 30 29.84 58.77 10.39
C ASP A 30 29.39 57.30 10.61
N TRP A 31 29.00 56.61 9.54
CA TRP A 31 28.59 55.20 9.60
C TRP A 31 29.81 54.27 9.71
N SER A 32 29.78 53.36 10.69
CA SER A 32 30.79 52.29 10.76
C SER A 32 30.49 51.20 9.74
N VAL A 33 31.52 50.38 9.41
CA VAL A 33 31.33 49.21 8.53
C VAL A 33 30.29 48.26 9.10
N LEU A 34 30.29 48.08 10.42
CA LEU A 34 29.34 47.17 11.09
C LEU A 34 27.88 47.66 10.93
N GLU A 35 27.62 48.93 11.14
CA GLU A 35 26.30 49.54 10.99
C GLU A 35 25.82 49.46 9.55
N SER A 36 26.71 49.69 8.58
CA SER A 36 26.38 49.56 7.16
C SER A 36 25.99 48.14 6.74
N VAL A 37 26.74 47.14 7.23
CA VAL A 37 26.43 45.72 7.02
C VAL A 37 25.12 45.36 7.72
N TYR A 38 24.94 45.77 8.96
CA TYR A 38 23.73 45.50 9.72
C TYR A 38 22.49 46.11 9.05
N MET A 39 22.55 47.39 8.62
CA MET A 39 21.45 48.04 7.90
C MET A 39 21.10 47.29 6.58
N THR A 40 22.12 46.86 5.85
CA THR A 40 21.90 46.09 4.62
C THR A 40 21.19 44.76 4.91
N ILE A 41 21.64 44.03 5.94
CA ILE A 41 21.05 42.73 6.31
C ILE A 41 19.60 42.90 6.79
N ILE A 42 19.29 43.88 7.67
CA ILE A 42 17.92 44.07 8.15
C ILE A 42 16.95 44.54 7.01
N THR A 43 17.49 45.25 6.04
CA THR A 43 16.74 45.66 4.84
C THR A 43 16.45 44.48 3.93
N LEU A 44 17.44 43.65 3.62
CA LEU A 44 17.31 42.49 2.78
C LEU A 44 16.47 41.37 3.41
N SER A 45 16.56 41.21 4.74
CA SER A 45 15.75 40.24 5.50
C SER A 45 14.29 40.67 5.65
N THR A 46 13.91 41.86 5.18
CA THR A 46 12.57 42.44 5.30
C THR A 46 12.08 42.60 6.75
N VAL A 47 12.99 42.53 7.74
CA VAL A 47 12.66 42.70 9.16
C VAL A 47 12.39 44.15 9.51
N GLY A 48 13.18 45.11 8.96
CA GLY A 48 12.89 46.53 9.02
C GLY A 48 12.81 47.14 10.42
N PHE A 49 13.76 46.84 11.30
CA PHE A 49 13.79 47.42 12.66
C PHE A 49 13.88 48.94 12.71
N GLY A 50 14.13 49.58 11.56
CA GLY A 50 14.32 51.04 11.47
C GLY A 50 15.74 51.41 11.06
N GLU A 51 16.00 52.71 10.94
CA GLU A 51 17.30 53.24 10.62
C GLU A 51 18.23 53.11 11.86
N THR A 52 19.42 52.57 11.67
CA THR A 52 20.42 52.45 12.74
C THR A 52 21.03 53.79 13.13
N GLN A 53 21.14 54.68 12.13
CA GLN A 53 21.50 56.07 12.27
C GLN A 53 20.77 56.93 11.24
N PRO A 54 20.60 58.25 11.43
CA PRO A 54 19.89 59.14 10.51
C PRO A 54 20.52 59.06 9.11
N LEU A 55 19.71 58.72 8.09
CA LEU A 55 20.14 58.69 6.72
C LEU A 55 20.18 60.10 6.10
N THR A 56 21.24 60.37 5.37
CA THR A 56 21.26 61.52 4.44
C THR A 56 20.25 61.29 3.31
N ASP A 57 19.85 62.32 2.57
CA ASP A 57 18.96 62.16 1.42
C ASP A 57 19.54 61.23 0.35
N ALA A 58 20.87 61.25 0.13
CA ALA A 58 21.55 60.30 -0.73
C ALA A 58 21.50 58.87 -0.14
N GLY A 59 21.61 58.72 1.19
CA GLY A 59 21.46 57.44 1.87
C GLY A 59 20.03 56.87 1.75
N LYS A 60 18.98 57.71 1.79
CA LYS A 60 17.62 57.30 1.58
C LYS A 60 17.38 56.79 0.18
N ILE A 61 17.90 57.50 -0.85
CA ILE A 61 17.84 57.07 -2.24
C ILE A 61 18.54 55.71 -2.38
N TRP A 62 19.72 55.57 -1.77
CA TRP A 62 20.45 54.28 -1.75
C TRP A 62 19.65 53.16 -1.11
N ALA A 63 19.01 53.41 0.00
CA ALA A 63 18.14 52.43 0.68
C ALA A 63 17.02 51.99 -0.26
N ILE A 64 16.37 52.87 -0.99
CA ILE A 64 15.35 52.54 -2.01
C ILE A 64 15.94 51.59 -3.06
N VAL A 65 17.13 51.91 -3.58
CA VAL A 65 17.84 51.06 -4.56
C VAL A 65 18.11 49.70 -4.03
N VAL A 66 18.64 49.59 -2.77
CA VAL A 66 18.91 48.30 -2.11
C VAL A 66 17.64 47.51 -1.91
N ILE A 67 16.55 48.14 -1.50
CA ILE A 67 15.24 47.47 -1.35
C ILE A 67 14.75 46.92 -2.68
N LEU A 68 14.73 47.74 -3.73
CA LEU A 68 14.20 47.36 -5.04
C LEU A 68 15.01 46.19 -5.66
N PHE A 69 16.32 46.32 -5.68
CA PHE A 69 17.18 45.30 -6.29
C PHE A 69 17.37 44.09 -5.37
N GLY A 70 17.49 44.28 -4.05
CA GLY A 70 17.67 43.23 -3.09
C GLY A 70 16.47 42.31 -2.98
N VAL A 71 15.29 42.89 -2.73
CA VAL A 71 14.02 42.12 -2.60
C VAL A 71 13.63 41.45 -3.90
N THR A 72 13.73 42.19 -5.04
CA THR A 72 13.42 41.62 -6.36
C THR A 72 14.37 40.47 -6.72
N GLY A 73 15.66 40.64 -6.44
CA GLY A 73 16.67 39.61 -6.71
C GLY A 73 16.45 38.34 -5.86
N VAL A 74 16.14 38.50 -4.56
CA VAL A 74 15.81 37.37 -3.69
C VAL A 74 14.55 36.64 -4.16
N ALA A 75 13.52 37.41 -4.53
CA ALA A 75 12.26 36.84 -5.05
C ALA A 75 12.49 36.09 -6.38
N TYR A 76 13.31 36.62 -7.27
CA TYR A 76 13.67 35.95 -8.53
C TYR A 76 14.40 34.61 -8.27
N LEU A 77 15.41 34.63 -7.39
CA LEU A 77 16.15 33.41 -7.04
C LEU A 77 15.27 32.35 -6.37
N PHE A 78 14.37 32.78 -5.48
CA PHE A 78 13.40 31.89 -4.87
C PHE A 78 12.47 31.26 -5.89
N SER A 79 11.98 32.05 -6.86
CA SER A 79 11.17 31.56 -7.97
C SER A 79 11.91 30.53 -8.81
N GLU A 80 13.18 30.77 -9.12
CA GLU A 80 13.99 29.86 -9.94
C GLU A 80 14.26 28.53 -9.18
N TYR A 81 14.53 28.61 -7.88
CA TYR A 81 14.70 27.43 -7.02
C TYR A 81 13.40 26.60 -6.93
N SER A 82 12.27 27.28 -6.78
CA SER A 82 10.96 26.61 -6.75
C SER A 82 10.65 25.87 -8.06
N LYS A 83 10.94 26.50 -9.20
CA LYS A 83 10.78 25.87 -10.53
C LYS A 83 11.62 24.60 -10.68
N GLU A 84 12.83 24.58 -10.11
CA GLU A 84 13.71 23.40 -10.17
C GLU A 84 13.15 22.23 -9.38
N LEU A 85 12.55 22.48 -8.22
CA LEU A 85 11.86 21.46 -7.43
C LEU A 85 10.68 20.85 -8.21
N PHE A 86 9.83 21.69 -8.80
CA PHE A 86 8.71 21.22 -9.64
C PHE A 86 9.17 20.43 -10.86
N ARG A 87 10.29 20.81 -11.50
CA ARG A 87 10.86 20.05 -12.63
C ARG A 87 11.31 18.64 -12.24
N LEU A 88 11.84 18.46 -11.04
CA LEU A 88 12.26 17.15 -10.55
C LEU A 88 11.05 16.22 -10.35
N ASP A 89 9.96 16.73 -9.79
CA ASP A 89 8.73 15.96 -9.59
C ASP A 89 8.09 15.59 -10.95
N LEU A 90 8.02 16.54 -11.88
CA LEU A 90 7.54 16.25 -13.24
C LEU A 90 8.43 15.22 -13.97
N TYR A 91 9.74 15.29 -13.79
CA TYR A 91 10.65 14.33 -14.41
C TYR A 91 10.44 12.92 -13.83
N ARG A 92 10.28 12.80 -12.50
CA ARG A 92 10.00 11.53 -11.82
C ARG A 92 8.67 10.95 -12.31
N ARG A 93 7.60 11.77 -12.30
CA ARG A 93 6.29 11.37 -12.80
C ARG A 93 6.34 10.90 -14.26
N ASN A 94 6.99 11.65 -15.14
CA ASN A 94 7.13 11.26 -16.55
C ASN A 94 7.93 9.96 -16.74
N LYS A 95 8.97 9.75 -15.94
CA LYS A 95 9.75 8.50 -15.95
C LYS A 95 8.88 7.33 -15.49
N MET A 96 8.09 7.53 -14.44
CA MET A 96 7.14 6.54 -13.90
C MET A 96 6.12 6.15 -14.97
N LEU A 97 5.42 7.11 -15.56
CA LEU A 97 4.44 6.89 -16.62
C LEU A 97 5.04 6.19 -17.85
N LYS A 98 6.28 6.54 -18.23
CA LYS A 98 6.99 5.81 -19.31
C LYS A 98 7.25 4.35 -18.95
N SER A 99 7.53 4.06 -17.69
CA SER A 99 7.71 2.67 -17.23
C SER A 99 6.38 1.91 -17.26
N ILE A 100 5.29 2.53 -16.79
CA ILE A 100 3.95 1.95 -16.81
C ILE A 100 3.48 1.68 -18.24
N LYS A 101 3.67 2.60 -19.17
CA LYS A 101 3.28 2.44 -20.60
C LYS A 101 3.94 1.23 -21.29
N ARG A 102 5.08 0.76 -20.77
CA ARG A 102 5.79 -0.42 -21.30
C ARG A 102 5.30 -1.73 -20.70
N LEU A 103 4.48 -1.67 -19.66
CA LEU A 103 3.93 -2.87 -19.04
C LEU A 103 2.85 -3.48 -19.92
N HIS A 104 2.84 -4.80 -19.92
CA HIS A 104 1.81 -5.66 -20.51
C HIS A 104 1.58 -6.79 -19.53
N ASP A 105 0.37 -7.33 -19.49
CA ASP A 105 0.00 -8.43 -18.59
C ASP A 105 0.32 -8.17 -17.11
N HIS A 106 0.27 -6.92 -16.71
CA HIS A 106 0.52 -6.48 -15.33
C HIS A 106 -0.77 -6.47 -14.52
N TYR A 107 -0.64 -6.21 -13.23
CA TYR A 107 -1.76 -6.04 -12.33
C TYR A 107 -1.96 -4.57 -11.96
N ILE A 108 -3.20 -4.19 -11.62
CA ILE A 108 -3.50 -2.85 -11.10
C ILE A 108 -4.19 -2.99 -9.74
N ILE A 109 -3.76 -2.17 -8.78
CA ILE A 109 -4.34 -2.09 -7.44
C ILE A 109 -4.97 -0.72 -7.29
N CYS A 110 -6.30 -0.63 -7.32
CA CYS A 110 -7.04 0.61 -7.12
C CYS A 110 -7.29 0.83 -5.63
N GLY A 111 -6.51 1.73 -5.03
CA GLY A 111 -6.52 2.08 -3.61
C GLY A 111 -5.38 1.46 -2.80
N TYR A 112 -4.59 2.31 -2.13
CA TYR A 112 -3.51 1.91 -1.23
C TYR A 112 -3.91 2.13 0.24
N GLY A 113 -5.06 1.56 0.61
CA GLY A 113 -5.52 1.45 1.99
C GLY A 113 -4.88 0.24 2.68
N ARG A 114 -5.47 -0.18 3.80
CA ARG A 114 -5.00 -1.36 4.56
C ARG A 114 -4.91 -2.61 3.69
N MET A 115 -5.95 -2.90 2.91
CA MET A 115 -5.97 -4.06 2.01
C MET A 115 -5.00 -3.89 0.83
N GLY A 116 -5.04 -2.73 0.16
CA GLY A 116 -4.17 -2.47 -0.99
C GLY A 116 -2.68 -2.58 -0.64
N ALA A 117 -2.28 -2.13 0.55
CA ALA A 117 -0.91 -2.25 1.03
C ALA A 117 -0.49 -3.72 1.24
N VAL A 118 -1.37 -4.56 1.80
CA VAL A 118 -1.11 -6.00 1.95
C VAL A 118 -0.99 -6.67 0.59
N ILE A 119 -1.94 -6.39 -0.32
CA ILE A 119 -1.94 -6.95 -1.68
C ILE A 119 -0.65 -6.54 -2.42
N ALA A 120 -0.26 -5.26 -2.36
CA ALA A 120 0.95 -4.77 -3.01
C ALA A 120 2.21 -5.47 -2.47
N LYS A 121 2.30 -5.68 -1.15
CA LYS A 121 3.40 -6.41 -0.53
C LYS A 121 3.48 -7.86 -1.02
N GLU A 122 2.38 -8.59 -1.02
CA GLU A 122 2.33 -9.96 -1.51
C GLU A 122 2.67 -10.07 -3.01
N MET A 123 2.15 -9.14 -3.83
CA MET A 123 2.49 -9.07 -5.25
C MET A 123 3.98 -8.85 -5.46
N HIS A 124 4.59 -7.99 -4.65
CA HIS A 124 6.03 -7.72 -4.69
C HIS A 124 6.86 -8.95 -4.29
N GLU A 125 6.50 -9.62 -3.21
CA GLU A 125 7.14 -10.86 -2.76
C GLU A 125 7.07 -11.98 -3.81
N LYS A 126 5.93 -12.06 -4.52
CA LYS A 126 5.72 -12.97 -5.63
C LYS A 126 6.31 -12.48 -6.96
N LYS A 127 7.06 -11.36 -6.95
CA LYS A 127 7.73 -10.77 -8.12
C LYS A 127 6.80 -10.48 -9.29
N GLN A 128 5.55 -10.10 -9.00
CA GLN A 128 4.59 -9.71 -10.03
C GLN A 128 4.78 -8.24 -10.41
N HIS A 129 4.54 -7.91 -11.68
CA HIS A 129 4.50 -6.53 -12.14
C HIS A 129 3.13 -5.93 -11.83
N PHE A 130 3.10 -4.84 -11.10
CA PHE A 130 1.85 -4.16 -10.75
C PHE A 130 2.01 -2.63 -10.67
N VAL A 131 0.90 -1.95 -10.78
CA VAL A 131 0.76 -0.49 -10.64
C VAL A 131 -0.27 -0.21 -9.56
N VAL A 132 0.04 0.73 -8.67
CA VAL A 132 -0.88 1.16 -7.61
C VAL A 132 -1.50 2.50 -8.00
N ILE A 133 -2.80 2.66 -7.78
CA ILE A 133 -3.50 3.94 -7.92
C ILE A 133 -3.96 4.41 -6.55
N ASP A 134 -3.57 5.60 -6.15
CA ASP A 134 -4.13 6.30 -4.98
C ASP A 134 -3.97 7.82 -5.18
N PHE A 135 -4.86 8.62 -4.58
CA PHE A 135 -4.82 10.08 -4.68
C PHE A 135 -4.23 10.75 -3.43
N ASN A 136 -4.01 10.01 -2.35
CA ASN A 136 -3.54 10.55 -1.07
C ASN A 136 -2.01 10.71 -1.09
N PRO A 137 -1.47 11.95 -0.93
CA PRO A 137 -0.03 12.20 -1.00
C PRO A 137 0.80 11.45 0.06
N GLU A 138 0.24 11.19 1.24
CA GLU A 138 0.95 10.44 2.29
C GLU A 138 1.11 8.96 1.91
N LYS A 139 0.10 8.40 1.25
CA LYS A 139 0.17 7.03 0.75
C LYS A 139 1.11 6.92 -0.44
N ILE A 140 1.09 7.92 -1.35
CA ILE A 140 2.01 7.98 -2.49
C ILE A 140 3.46 7.96 -2.02
N ARG A 141 3.81 8.74 -0.98
CA ARG A 141 5.17 8.68 -0.40
C ARG A 141 5.55 7.26 0.07
N LYS A 142 4.64 6.56 0.75
CA LYS A 142 4.88 5.18 1.18
C LYS A 142 5.07 4.22 0.01
N ILE A 143 4.31 4.40 -1.06
CA ILE A 143 4.44 3.61 -2.30
C ILE A 143 5.81 3.86 -2.95
N GLU A 144 6.24 5.13 -3.01
CA GLU A 144 7.56 5.52 -3.51
C GLU A 144 8.71 4.92 -2.69
N GLU A 145 8.61 4.98 -1.35
CA GLU A 145 9.60 4.40 -0.43
C GLU A 145 9.75 2.89 -0.63
N CYS A 146 8.65 2.20 -0.97
CA CYS A 146 8.67 0.78 -1.33
C CYS A 146 9.20 0.50 -2.75
N GLY A 147 9.40 1.54 -3.57
CA GLY A 147 9.86 1.40 -4.96
C GLY A 147 8.80 0.85 -5.93
N PHE A 148 7.52 0.92 -5.58
CA PHE A 148 6.44 0.42 -6.43
C PHE A 148 6.09 1.42 -7.55
N LEU A 149 5.60 0.91 -8.68
CA LEU A 149 5.03 1.75 -9.72
C LEU A 149 3.65 2.24 -9.29
N TYR A 150 3.37 3.51 -9.55
CA TYR A 150 2.10 4.10 -9.15
C TYR A 150 1.60 5.18 -10.12
N VAL A 151 0.30 5.44 -10.04
CA VAL A 151 -0.35 6.61 -10.62
C VAL A 151 -1.00 7.39 -9.47
N GLU A 152 -0.58 8.64 -9.31
CA GLU A 152 -1.20 9.57 -8.36
C GLU A 152 -2.46 10.15 -9.00
N GLY A 153 -3.64 9.70 -8.54
CA GLY A 153 -4.91 10.15 -9.07
C GLY A 153 -6.10 9.42 -8.47
N ASP A 154 -7.28 9.90 -8.78
CA ASP A 154 -8.53 9.28 -8.39
C ASP A 154 -8.87 8.14 -9.37
N ALA A 155 -8.99 6.92 -8.85
CA ALA A 155 -9.32 5.73 -9.64
C ALA A 155 -10.74 5.79 -10.26
N THR A 156 -11.61 6.68 -9.80
CA THR A 156 -12.93 6.90 -10.41
C THR A 156 -12.84 7.64 -11.75
N LEU A 157 -11.71 8.26 -12.05
CA LEU A 157 -11.48 8.96 -13.33
C LEU A 157 -10.88 7.98 -14.34
N GLU A 158 -11.50 7.90 -15.53
CA GLU A 158 -11.01 7.03 -16.62
C GLU A 158 -9.59 7.35 -17.04
N GLU A 159 -9.20 8.63 -17.05
CA GLU A 159 -7.83 9.06 -17.38
C GLU A 159 -6.80 8.41 -16.46
N THR A 160 -7.10 8.31 -15.16
CA THR A 160 -6.22 7.67 -14.17
C THR A 160 -6.06 6.18 -14.44
N LEU A 161 -7.16 5.50 -14.80
CA LEU A 161 -7.14 4.08 -15.18
C LEU A 161 -6.32 3.84 -16.46
N ILE A 162 -6.48 4.72 -17.45
CA ILE A 162 -5.71 4.67 -18.72
C ILE A 162 -4.23 4.93 -18.45
N GLU A 163 -3.88 5.91 -17.60
CA GLU A 163 -2.48 6.15 -17.19
C GLU A 163 -1.85 4.93 -16.51
N ALA A 164 -2.65 4.17 -15.74
CA ALA A 164 -2.21 2.92 -15.11
C ALA A 164 -2.10 1.74 -16.09
N GLY A 165 -2.54 1.89 -17.33
CA GLY A 165 -2.46 0.86 -18.36
C GLY A 165 -3.57 -0.18 -18.27
N VAL A 166 -4.79 0.21 -17.86
CA VAL A 166 -5.93 -0.68 -17.69
C VAL A 166 -6.20 -1.57 -18.90
N GLU A 167 -6.05 -1.03 -20.12
CA GLU A 167 -6.29 -1.75 -21.37
C GLU A 167 -5.38 -2.97 -21.58
N LYS A 168 -4.20 -2.99 -20.92
CA LYS A 168 -3.17 -4.02 -21.04
C LYS A 168 -2.99 -4.84 -19.76
N ALA A 169 -3.78 -4.55 -18.75
CA ALA A 169 -3.72 -5.26 -17.48
C ALA A 169 -4.38 -6.62 -17.61
N LYS A 170 -3.76 -7.66 -17.04
CA LYS A 170 -4.35 -9.01 -16.97
C LYS A 170 -5.24 -9.19 -15.75
N GLY A 171 -5.05 -8.40 -14.70
CA GLY A 171 -5.83 -8.49 -13.49
C GLY A 171 -5.86 -7.18 -12.73
N ILE A 172 -7.02 -6.86 -12.15
CA ILE A 172 -7.25 -5.61 -11.46
C ILE A 172 -7.97 -5.88 -10.15
N VAL A 173 -7.52 -5.26 -9.08
CA VAL A 173 -8.19 -5.32 -7.78
C VAL A 173 -8.65 -3.94 -7.35
N VAL A 174 -9.93 -3.83 -6.99
CA VAL A 174 -10.56 -2.58 -6.56
C VAL A 174 -10.86 -2.66 -5.07
N VAL A 175 -10.13 -1.85 -4.28
CA VAL A 175 -10.18 -1.86 -2.81
C VAL A 175 -10.28 -0.44 -2.23
N LEU A 176 -11.14 0.37 -2.84
CA LEU A 176 -11.44 1.73 -2.42
C LEU A 176 -12.26 1.75 -1.13
N ASN A 177 -12.44 2.93 -0.55
CA ASN A 177 -13.07 3.07 0.77
C ASN A 177 -14.56 2.75 0.77
N THR A 178 -15.28 3.07 -0.30
CA THR A 178 -16.75 2.90 -0.40
C THR A 178 -17.13 1.83 -1.42
N ASP A 179 -18.24 1.16 -1.17
CA ASP A 179 -18.78 0.16 -2.09
C ASP A 179 -19.30 0.82 -3.39
N GLN A 180 -19.73 2.08 -3.31
CA GLN A 180 -20.17 2.86 -4.47
C GLN A 180 -18.99 3.14 -5.43
N ASP A 181 -17.85 3.57 -4.89
CA ASP A 181 -16.65 3.81 -5.71
C ASP A 181 -16.14 2.50 -6.31
N ASN A 182 -16.15 1.40 -5.51
CA ASN A 182 -15.76 0.09 -6.00
C ASN A 182 -16.66 -0.36 -7.18
N LEU A 183 -17.96 -0.14 -7.08
CA LEU A 183 -18.90 -0.47 -8.15
C LEU A 183 -18.65 0.39 -9.40
N PHE A 184 -18.52 1.70 -9.22
CA PHE A 184 -18.30 2.64 -10.33
C PHE A 184 -17.00 2.33 -11.08
N VAL A 185 -15.89 2.19 -10.34
CA VAL A 185 -14.58 1.84 -10.92
C VAL A 185 -14.62 0.49 -11.63
N SER A 186 -15.32 -0.51 -11.06
CA SER A 186 -15.48 -1.81 -11.71
C SER A 186 -16.20 -1.72 -13.05
N MET A 187 -17.21 -0.88 -13.16
CA MET A 187 -17.93 -0.63 -14.42
C MET A 187 -17.01 0.06 -15.45
N SER A 188 -16.27 1.10 -15.03
CA SER A 188 -15.31 1.78 -15.89
C SER A 188 -14.22 0.85 -16.41
N ILE A 189 -13.67 0.01 -15.52
CA ILE A 189 -12.66 -1.00 -15.89
C ILE A 189 -13.22 -1.95 -16.95
N ARG A 190 -14.44 -2.44 -16.77
CA ARG A 190 -15.08 -3.39 -17.72
C ARG A 190 -15.33 -2.77 -19.10
N THR A 191 -15.59 -1.45 -19.12
CA THR A 191 -15.72 -0.71 -20.37
C THR A 191 -14.39 -0.56 -21.09
N LEU A 192 -13.29 -0.35 -20.34
CA LEU A 192 -11.95 -0.14 -20.90
C LEU A 192 -11.23 -1.47 -21.21
N ASN A 193 -11.50 -2.52 -20.44
CA ASN A 193 -10.89 -3.85 -20.59
C ASN A 193 -11.87 -4.92 -20.17
N SER A 194 -12.50 -5.58 -21.17
CA SER A 194 -13.47 -6.66 -20.95
C SER A 194 -12.84 -7.94 -20.42
N ASP A 195 -11.56 -8.16 -20.68
CA ASP A 195 -10.89 -9.46 -20.49
C ASP A 195 -10.08 -9.55 -19.19
N ALA A 196 -9.79 -8.41 -18.55
CA ALA A 196 -9.04 -8.38 -17.30
C ALA A 196 -9.77 -9.15 -16.20
N PHE A 197 -9.04 -9.96 -15.43
CA PHE A 197 -9.59 -10.59 -14.24
C PHE A 197 -9.81 -9.56 -13.14
N LEU A 198 -11.07 -9.31 -12.81
CA LEU A 198 -11.47 -8.22 -11.92
C LEU A 198 -11.90 -8.75 -10.55
N VAL A 199 -11.20 -8.28 -9.52
CA VAL A 199 -11.52 -8.56 -8.13
C VAL A 199 -11.97 -7.27 -7.45
N SER A 200 -13.05 -7.31 -6.68
CA SER A 200 -13.50 -6.14 -5.92
C SER A 200 -13.83 -6.48 -4.48
N ARG A 201 -13.56 -5.54 -3.61
CA ARG A 201 -14.02 -5.57 -2.22
C ARG A 201 -15.46 -5.10 -2.14
N CYS A 202 -16.24 -5.72 -1.25
CA CYS A 202 -17.51 -5.16 -0.76
C CYS A 202 -17.51 -5.12 0.77
N SER A 203 -18.29 -4.21 1.34
CA SER A 203 -18.51 -4.12 2.79
C SER A 203 -19.88 -4.67 3.17
N VAL A 204 -20.85 -4.55 2.26
CA VAL A 204 -22.25 -4.96 2.46
C VAL A 204 -22.61 -6.05 1.45
N ASN A 205 -23.27 -7.12 1.93
CA ASN A 205 -23.63 -8.26 1.08
C ASN A 205 -24.55 -7.88 -0.09
N ASP A 206 -25.45 -6.92 0.10
CA ASP A 206 -26.37 -6.45 -0.97
C ASP A 206 -25.61 -5.87 -2.17
N THR A 207 -24.44 -5.27 -1.94
CA THR A 207 -23.59 -4.71 -3.01
C THR A 207 -22.94 -5.81 -3.84
N SER A 208 -22.76 -7.00 -3.29
CA SER A 208 -22.13 -8.12 -4.00
C SER A 208 -22.88 -8.48 -5.29
N SER A 209 -24.23 -8.50 -5.25
CA SER A 209 -25.05 -8.77 -6.43
C SER A 209 -24.87 -7.70 -7.53
N LYS A 210 -24.70 -6.42 -7.13
CA LYS A 210 -24.49 -5.30 -8.05
C LYS A 210 -23.09 -5.35 -8.67
N LEU A 211 -22.06 -5.62 -7.88
CA LEU A 211 -20.69 -5.81 -8.36
C LEU A 211 -20.58 -6.97 -9.36
N ARG A 212 -21.27 -8.07 -9.10
CA ARG A 212 -21.31 -9.20 -10.04
C ARG A 212 -21.95 -8.80 -11.38
N ARG A 213 -23.05 -8.03 -11.35
CA ARG A 213 -23.69 -7.49 -12.57
C ARG A 213 -22.80 -6.48 -13.30
N ALA A 214 -21.95 -5.75 -12.57
CA ALA A 214 -20.96 -4.86 -13.15
C ALA A 214 -19.75 -5.61 -13.78
N GLY A 215 -19.77 -6.96 -13.77
CA GLY A 215 -18.75 -7.77 -14.39
C GLY A 215 -17.54 -8.09 -13.50
N VAL A 216 -17.68 -7.98 -12.17
CA VAL A 216 -16.62 -8.38 -11.24
C VAL A 216 -16.57 -9.90 -11.16
N ASP A 217 -15.40 -10.51 -11.41
CA ASP A 217 -15.20 -11.95 -11.42
C ASP A 217 -15.19 -12.55 -10.01
N LYS A 218 -14.53 -11.87 -9.07
CA LYS A 218 -14.47 -12.29 -7.66
C LYS A 218 -14.75 -11.12 -6.74
N ILE A 219 -15.56 -11.36 -5.73
CA ILE A 219 -15.94 -10.38 -4.73
C ILE A 219 -15.52 -10.88 -3.37
N VAL A 220 -14.84 -10.02 -2.60
CA VAL A 220 -14.37 -10.33 -1.26
C VAL A 220 -15.03 -9.37 -0.26
N ASN A 221 -15.69 -9.93 0.75
CA ASN A 221 -16.15 -9.18 1.92
C ASN A 221 -15.20 -9.47 3.09
N PRO A 222 -14.25 -8.56 3.37
CA PRO A 222 -13.24 -8.81 4.41
C PRO A 222 -13.82 -8.87 5.81
N TYR A 223 -14.95 -8.20 6.04
CA TYR A 223 -15.62 -8.20 7.34
C TYR A 223 -16.27 -9.55 7.63
N VAL A 224 -16.95 -10.12 6.63
CA VAL A 224 -17.55 -11.45 6.77
C VAL A 224 -16.46 -12.51 6.91
N THR A 225 -15.46 -12.50 6.02
CA THR A 225 -14.37 -13.47 6.06
C THR A 225 -13.59 -13.38 7.37
N GLY A 226 -13.22 -12.16 7.79
CA GLY A 226 -12.51 -11.93 9.06
C GLY A 226 -13.35 -12.27 10.29
N GLY A 227 -14.65 -11.94 10.26
CA GLY A 227 -15.59 -12.27 11.33
C GLY A 227 -15.76 -13.77 11.51
N HIS A 228 -15.89 -14.52 10.41
CA HIS A 228 -15.95 -15.99 10.46
C HIS A 228 -14.66 -16.58 11.06
N LYS A 229 -13.49 -16.11 10.57
CA LYS A 229 -12.20 -16.62 11.09
C LYS A 229 -12.00 -16.31 12.58
N MET A 230 -12.38 -15.12 13.03
CA MET A 230 -12.33 -14.74 14.44
C MET A 230 -13.27 -15.61 15.30
N SER A 231 -14.49 -15.87 14.81
CA SER A 231 -15.46 -16.70 15.49
C SER A 231 -14.96 -18.16 15.58
N GLU A 232 -14.40 -18.67 14.49
CA GLU A 232 -13.82 -20.02 14.44
C GLU A 232 -12.68 -20.17 15.47
N LEU A 233 -11.73 -19.25 15.49
CA LEU A 233 -10.61 -19.24 16.45
C LEU A 233 -11.09 -19.09 17.90
N LEU A 234 -12.19 -18.37 18.13
CA LEU A 234 -12.76 -18.21 19.47
C LEU A 234 -13.43 -19.49 19.97
N LEU A 235 -14.15 -20.17 19.06
CA LEU A 235 -14.89 -21.40 19.39
C LEU A 235 -14.00 -22.65 19.42
N SER A 236 -12.94 -22.65 18.63
CA SER A 236 -12.03 -23.77 18.48
C SER A 236 -10.57 -23.27 18.45
N PRO A 237 -9.99 -22.88 19.60
CA PRO A 237 -8.66 -22.29 19.68
C PRO A 237 -7.52 -23.18 19.15
N GLN A 238 -7.76 -24.48 19.05
CA GLN A 238 -6.77 -25.48 18.61
C GLN A 238 -6.78 -25.70 17.08
N LEU A 239 -7.75 -25.12 16.35
CA LEU A 239 -7.87 -25.27 14.90
C LEU A 239 -7.23 -24.07 14.20
N GLU A 240 -5.91 -24.09 14.00
CA GLU A 240 -5.21 -23.01 13.29
C GLU A 240 -5.46 -22.99 11.78
N ASP A 241 -5.81 -24.10 11.13
CA ASP A 241 -5.91 -24.19 9.67
C ASP A 241 -7.09 -25.05 9.17
N SER A 242 -8.28 -24.47 9.07
CA SER A 242 -9.34 -25.06 8.23
C SER A 242 -9.11 -24.67 6.77
N VAL A 243 -8.91 -25.66 5.90
CA VAL A 243 -8.78 -25.47 4.45
C VAL A 243 -10.15 -25.50 3.79
N THR A 244 -10.68 -24.35 3.40
CA THR A 244 -11.89 -24.28 2.59
C THR A 244 -11.56 -24.55 1.11
N ILE A 245 -11.96 -25.70 0.58
CA ILE A 245 -11.78 -26.04 -0.83
C ILE A 245 -13.01 -25.52 -1.60
N THR A 246 -12.83 -24.47 -2.39
CA THR A 246 -13.88 -23.96 -3.30
C THR A 246 -13.79 -24.68 -4.63
N THR A 247 -14.85 -25.44 -4.99
CA THR A 247 -14.93 -26.08 -6.31
C THR A 247 -15.31 -25.06 -7.39
N PRO A 248 -14.91 -25.28 -8.69
CA PRO A 248 -15.24 -24.37 -9.79
C PRO A 248 -16.72 -24.14 -10.03
N GLN A 249 -17.58 -25.00 -9.50
CA GLN A 249 -19.04 -24.96 -9.69
C GLN A 249 -19.80 -24.19 -8.59
N GLN A 250 -19.10 -23.39 -7.77
CA GLN A 250 -19.69 -22.55 -6.70
C GLN A 250 -20.47 -23.29 -5.61
N THR A 251 -20.34 -24.58 -5.49
CA THR A 251 -20.79 -25.31 -4.32
C THR A 251 -19.64 -25.27 -3.33
N SER A 252 -19.72 -24.43 -2.30
CA SER A 252 -18.80 -24.47 -1.18
C SER A 252 -19.08 -25.77 -0.42
N ILE A 253 -18.28 -26.78 -0.67
CA ILE A 253 -18.26 -27.95 0.18
C ILE A 253 -17.29 -27.62 1.28
N ASP A 254 -17.77 -27.43 2.48
CA ASP A 254 -16.94 -27.18 3.67
C ASP A 254 -16.22 -28.50 4.02
N TYR A 255 -15.01 -28.63 3.47
CA TYR A 255 -14.08 -29.65 3.94
C TYR A 255 -13.27 -29.06 5.11
N GLY A 256 -13.29 -29.73 6.25
CA GLY A 256 -12.45 -29.40 7.40
C GLY A 256 -11.28 -30.37 7.48
N ILE A 257 -10.16 -29.88 8.03
CA ILE A 257 -9.12 -30.71 8.61
C ILE A 257 -9.30 -30.62 10.10
N ASP A 258 -9.25 -31.74 10.80
CA ASP A 258 -9.40 -31.80 12.25
C ASP A 258 -8.31 -32.67 12.85
N GLU A 259 -7.89 -32.32 14.06
CA GLU A 259 -6.95 -33.07 14.87
C GLU A 259 -7.72 -33.79 15.99
N ILE A 260 -7.68 -35.11 15.98
CA ILE A 260 -8.41 -35.93 16.95
C ILE A 260 -7.41 -36.74 17.77
N GLN A 261 -7.46 -36.57 19.04
CA GLN A 261 -6.64 -37.37 19.96
C GLN A 261 -7.15 -38.81 20.02
N MET A 262 -6.27 -39.76 19.80
CA MET A 262 -6.62 -41.20 19.84
C MET A 262 -7.08 -41.64 21.22
N SER A 263 -6.72 -40.89 22.27
CA SER A 263 -7.26 -41.13 23.64
C SER A 263 -8.78 -40.89 23.75
N GLU A 264 -9.39 -40.20 22.78
CA GLU A 264 -10.84 -39.96 22.70
C GLU A 264 -11.56 -40.98 21.81
N LEU A 265 -10.81 -41.83 21.11
CA LEU A 265 -11.29 -42.84 20.19
C LEU A 265 -10.74 -44.25 20.56
N ASP A 266 -10.98 -44.67 21.79
CA ASP A 266 -10.47 -45.94 22.38
C ASP A 266 -10.72 -47.16 21.49
N GLN A 267 -11.79 -47.15 20.70
CA GLN A 267 -12.16 -48.23 19.79
C GLN A 267 -11.15 -48.48 18.66
N PHE A 268 -10.31 -47.49 18.34
CA PHE A 268 -9.31 -47.56 17.24
C PHE A 268 -7.90 -47.80 17.75
N ASP A 269 -7.69 -47.84 19.09
CA ASP A 269 -6.37 -48.11 19.68
C ASP A 269 -5.84 -49.50 19.30
N GLY A 270 -4.62 -49.55 18.77
CA GLY A 270 -3.99 -50.75 18.25
C GLY A 270 -4.48 -51.25 16.91
N MET A 271 -5.42 -50.53 16.24
CA MET A 271 -5.88 -50.86 14.91
C MET A 271 -4.97 -50.27 13.84
N MET A 272 -4.92 -50.90 12.66
CA MET A 272 -4.28 -50.33 11.48
C MET A 272 -5.18 -49.27 10.87
N VAL A 273 -4.60 -48.29 10.21
CA VAL A 273 -5.33 -47.18 9.50
C VAL A 273 -6.42 -47.76 8.58
N LYS A 274 -6.12 -48.84 7.85
CA LYS A 274 -7.11 -49.49 6.95
C LYS A 274 -8.28 -50.12 7.70
N ASP A 275 -8.06 -50.60 8.92
CA ASP A 275 -9.06 -51.35 9.70
C ASP A 275 -10.01 -50.41 10.47
N CYS A 276 -9.64 -49.14 10.62
CA CYS A 276 -10.48 -48.13 11.27
C CYS A 276 -11.71 -47.72 10.44
N ARG A 277 -11.73 -48.05 9.12
CA ARG A 277 -12.85 -47.79 8.19
C ARG A 277 -13.39 -46.37 8.21
N LEU A 278 -12.57 -45.36 8.61
CA LEU A 278 -12.99 -43.96 8.69
C LEU A 278 -13.43 -43.43 7.33
N ARG A 279 -12.85 -43.98 6.24
CA ARG A 279 -13.23 -43.61 4.86
C ARG A 279 -14.59 -44.18 4.46
N GLU A 280 -14.88 -45.41 4.82
CA GLU A 280 -16.13 -46.10 4.46
C GLU A 280 -17.31 -45.61 5.31
N ASP A 281 -17.11 -45.47 6.62
CA ASP A 281 -18.19 -45.25 7.58
C ASP A 281 -18.45 -43.73 7.81
N TYR A 282 -17.43 -42.88 7.63
CA TYR A 282 -17.53 -41.43 7.89
C TYR A 282 -17.12 -40.55 6.70
N GLU A 283 -16.69 -41.10 5.56
CA GLU A 283 -16.14 -40.35 4.43
C GLU A 283 -14.95 -39.46 4.84
N LEU A 284 -14.17 -39.87 5.84
CA LEU A 284 -13.02 -39.16 6.37
C LEU A 284 -11.71 -39.82 5.95
N LEU A 285 -10.71 -39.01 5.58
CA LEU A 285 -9.39 -39.49 5.21
C LEU A 285 -8.35 -39.06 6.28
N ILE A 286 -7.56 -40.00 6.79
CA ILE A 286 -6.43 -39.70 7.64
C ILE A 286 -5.28 -39.19 6.77
N ILE A 287 -4.92 -37.91 6.96
CA ILE A 287 -3.85 -37.25 6.22
C ILE A 287 -2.54 -37.17 6.98
N GLY A 288 -2.56 -37.34 8.29
CA GLY A 288 -1.36 -37.31 9.13
C GLY A 288 -1.57 -38.00 10.48
N ILE A 289 -0.47 -38.35 11.11
CA ILE A 289 -0.40 -38.85 12.48
C ILE A 289 0.67 -38.04 13.20
N ILE A 290 0.34 -37.49 14.36
CA ILE A 290 1.24 -36.77 15.24
C ILE A 290 1.56 -37.71 16.42
N ASP A 291 2.83 -37.97 16.68
CA ASP A 291 3.23 -38.80 17.81
C ASP A 291 3.30 -37.99 19.14
N ALA A 292 3.49 -38.67 20.23
CA ALA A 292 3.61 -38.07 21.57
C ALA A 292 4.78 -37.06 21.72
N LYS A 293 5.72 -37.04 20.77
CA LYS A 293 6.83 -36.07 20.73
C LYS A 293 6.53 -34.84 19.89
N GLY A 294 5.38 -34.84 19.16
CA GLY A 294 4.99 -33.77 18.26
C GLY A 294 5.53 -33.96 16.83
N ASP A 295 6.15 -35.09 16.50
CA ASP A 295 6.61 -35.38 15.14
C ASP A 295 5.42 -35.73 14.24
N VAL A 296 5.29 -35.07 13.09
CA VAL A 296 4.17 -35.23 12.16
C VAL A 296 4.56 -36.19 11.04
N LYS A 297 3.86 -37.31 10.91
CA LYS A 297 3.97 -38.21 9.77
C LYS A 297 2.80 -37.99 8.82
N VAL A 298 3.06 -37.29 7.71
CA VAL A 298 2.06 -37.03 6.65
C VAL A 298 1.89 -38.25 5.76
N ASN A 299 0.65 -38.50 5.31
CA ASN A 299 0.29 -39.61 4.44
C ASN A 299 0.69 -40.99 5.02
N PRO A 300 0.13 -41.39 6.19
CA PRO A 300 0.46 -42.64 6.83
C PRO A 300 0.10 -43.83 5.94
N SER A 301 0.90 -44.91 6.06
CA SER A 301 0.61 -46.16 5.35
C SER A 301 -0.69 -46.80 5.88
N SER A 302 -1.44 -47.47 5.02
CA SER A 302 -2.64 -48.23 5.40
C SER A 302 -2.39 -49.28 6.49
N ASP A 303 -1.17 -49.79 6.61
CA ASP A 303 -0.73 -50.77 7.61
C ASP A 303 -0.15 -50.10 8.88
N GLN A 304 -0.13 -48.78 8.97
CA GLN A 304 0.30 -48.05 10.16
C GLN A 304 -0.68 -48.33 11.31
N VAL A 305 -0.15 -48.74 12.46
CA VAL A 305 -0.94 -48.95 13.69
C VAL A 305 -1.11 -47.61 14.39
N LEU A 306 -2.32 -47.35 14.84
CA LEU A 306 -2.68 -46.19 15.65
C LEU A 306 -2.51 -46.54 17.15
N HIS A 307 -1.97 -45.59 17.92
CA HIS A 307 -1.76 -45.71 19.34
C HIS A 307 -2.44 -44.59 20.10
N ARG A 308 -2.88 -44.86 21.30
CA ARG A 308 -3.66 -43.97 22.16
C ARG A 308 -2.97 -42.64 22.49
N ASP A 309 -1.64 -42.60 22.46
CA ASP A 309 -0.81 -41.42 22.70
C ASP A 309 -0.59 -40.54 21.46
N GLN A 310 -1.20 -40.90 20.35
CA GLN A 310 -1.10 -40.18 19.07
C GLN A 310 -2.31 -39.29 18.81
N THR A 311 -2.14 -38.31 17.92
CA THR A 311 -3.21 -37.50 17.36
C THR A 311 -3.30 -37.77 15.85
N ILE A 312 -4.48 -38.07 15.36
CA ILE A 312 -4.70 -38.22 13.90
C ILE A 312 -5.21 -36.91 13.31
N MET A 313 -4.67 -36.55 12.14
CA MET A 313 -5.19 -35.47 11.31
C MET A 313 -6.11 -36.05 10.26
N VAL A 314 -7.37 -35.66 10.27
CA VAL A 314 -8.38 -36.14 9.34
C VAL A 314 -8.93 -35.03 8.49
N ILE A 315 -9.25 -35.33 7.23
CA ILE A 315 -9.92 -34.39 6.30
C ILE A 315 -11.24 -35.00 5.83
N GLY A 316 -12.28 -34.19 5.80
CA GLY A 316 -13.58 -34.56 5.25
C GLY A 316 -14.60 -33.45 5.33
N LYS A 317 -15.86 -33.75 4.98
CA LYS A 317 -16.97 -32.79 5.15
C LYS A 317 -17.16 -32.49 6.63
N LYS A 318 -17.45 -31.23 6.94
CA LYS A 318 -17.65 -30.77 8.32
C LYS A 318 -18.71 -31.61 9.06
N GLU A 319 -19.81 -31.91 8.39
CA GLU A 319 -20.89 -32.78 8.92
C GLU A 319 -20.38 -34.17 9.37
N ASN A 320 -19.42 -34.73 8.61
CA ASN A 320 -18.85 -36.03 8.90
C ASN A 320 -17.81 -35.99 10.04
N LEU A 321 -17.07 -34.89 10.15
CA LEU A 321 -16.18 -34.62 11.27
C LEU A 321 -16.97 -34.48 12.58
N ASP A 322 -18.10 -33.75 12.54
CA ASP A 322 -18.99 -33.58 13.68
C ASP A 322 -19.59 -34.92 14.12
N ARG A 323 -20.00 -35.79 13.17
CA ARG A 323 -20.47 -37.16 13.48
C ARG A 323 -19.40 -38.04 14.14
N LEU A 324 -18.13 -37.88 13.72
CA LEU A 324 -17.05 -38.62 14.36
C LEU A 324 -16.84 -38.15 15.81
N LYS A 325 -16.96 -36.81 16.03
CA LYS A 325 -16.87 -36.23 17.39
C LYS A 325 -18.00 -36.65 18.32
N GLU A 326 -19.18 -36.97 17.81
CA GLU A 326 -20.28 -37.48 18.61
C GLU A 326 -19.97 -38.85 19.26
N LEU A 327 -18.99 -39.59 18.71
CA LEU A 327 -18.51 -40.85 19.32
C LEU A 327 -17.52 -40.62 20.46
N MET A 328 -17.03 -39.41 20.62
CA MET A 328 -16.04 -39.03 21.65
C MET A 328 -16.72 -38.63 22.98
N ASN A 329 -18.05 -38.52 22.97
CA ASN A 329 -18.90 -38.29 24.15
C ASN A 329 -19.60 -39.59 24.54
#